data_baa939fc7e7182de9bfd21d451e14834
#
_entry.id   baa939fc7e7182de9bfd21d451e14834
#
_cell.length_a   1.000
_cell.length_b   1.000
_cell.length_c   1.000
_cell.angle_alpha   90.00
_cell.angle_beta   90.00
_cell.angle_gamma   90.00
#
_symmetry.space_group_name_H-M   'P 1'
#
loop_
_entity.id
_entity.type
_entity.pdbx_description
1 polymer ?
#
loop_
_entity_poly.entity_id
_entity_poly.type
_entity_poly.pdbx_seq_one_letter_code
_entity_poly.pdbx_strand_id
1 'polypeptide(L)'
;MLVIPTLIGVTLLVFLITRFAPGGPVEQAIMRAQTAENGGGSRSGGGGALTEDQINQLKAYFGYDKPPLVAYGHWLMRLAHGDLGDSFRYGEPVAQVIADAVPVTFTYGILSLILTYAISIPLGILKAMKHRTIVDSATSVVIFIGYAIPGYAVGALLVVYLSAHLGWFPMGGFVSEDWSDLSRGQKALDFIRHAALPSRATASGDSHSSRS
;
A
#
# COMPACT_ATOMS: atom_id res chain seq x y z
N MET A 1 -21.50 5.81 -19.42
CA MET A 1 -21.30 4.47 -20.01
C MET A 1 -19.84 4.12 -20.36
N LEU A 2 -18.87 5.01 -20.14
CA LEU A 2 -17.43 4.75 -20.44
C LEU A 2 -16.70 3.93 -19.36
N VAL A 3 -17.27 3.76 -18.17
CA VAL A 3 -16.62 3.09 -17.03
C VAL A 3 -16.26 1.63 -17.35
N ILE A 4 -17.21 0.88 -17.95
CA ILE A 4 -16.97 -0.53 -18.26
C ILE A 4 -15.84 -0.72 -19.29
N PRO A 5 -15.86 -0.07 -20.47
CA PRO A 5 -14.76 -0.21 -21.43
C PRO A 5 -13.42 0.29 -20.87
N THR A 6 -13.41 1.33 -20.02
CA THR A 6 -12.19 1.82 -19.36
C THR A 6 -11.66 0.77 -18.37
N LEU A 7 -12.49 0.16 -17.55
CA LEU A 7 -12.09 -0.91 -16.64
C LEU A 7 -11.52 -2.11 -17.37
N ILE A 8 -12.18 -2.56 -18.44
CA ILE A 8 -11.69 -3.66 -19.29
C ILE A 8 -10.33 -3.28 -19.90
N GLY A 9 -10.20 -2.08 -20.44
CA GLY A 9 -8.96 -1.61 -21.04
C GLY A 9 -7.80 -1.54 -20.03
N VAL A 10 -8.04 -0.98 -18.85
CA VAL A 10 -7.03 -0.88 -17.79
C VAL A 10 -6.63 -2.25 -17.26
N THR A 11 -7.60 -3.13 -16.97
CA THR A 11 -7.32 -4.48 -16.46
C THR A 11 -6.59 -5.34 -17.47
N LEU A 12 -6.96 -5.24 -18.77
CA LEU A 12 -6.24 -5.94 -19.84
C LEU A 12 -4.80 -5.44 -19.96
N LEU A 13 -4.60 -4.13 -19.94
CA LEU A 13 -3.26 -3.53 -20.03
C LEU A 13 -2.39 -3.95 -18.83
N VAL A 14 -2.92 -3.87 -17.61
CA VAL A 14 -2.21 -4.31 -16.41
C VAL A 14 -1.88 -5.80 -16.49
N PHE A 15 -2.84 -6.64 -16.90
CA PHE A 15 -2.61 -8.08 -17.08
C PHE A 15 -1.51 -8.37 -18.09
N LEU A 16 -1.50 -7.68 -19.24
CA LEU A 16 -0.45 -7.85 -20.26
C LEU A 16 0.92 -7.39 -19.74
N ILE A 17 0.98 -6.21 -19.11
CA ILE A 17 2.23 -5.72 -18.52
C ILE A 17 2.77 -6.73 -17.50
N THR A 18 1.95 -7.21 -16.58
CA THR A 18 2.35 -8.16 -15.55
C THR A 18 2.82 -9.49 -16.14
N ARG A 19 2.22 -9.91 -17.26
CA ARG A 19 2.58 -11.15 -17.95
C ARG A 19 3.90 -11.07 -18.72
N PHE A 20 4.19 -9.92 -19.32
CA PHE A 20 5.38 -9.72 -20.16
C PHE A 20 6.52 -9.00 -19.45
N ALA A 21 6.30 -8.45 -18.24
CA ALA A 21 7.35 -7.84 -17.46
C ALA A 21 8.38 -8.90 -17.00
N PRO A 22 9.68 -8.65 -17.18
CA PRO A 22 10.72 -9.52 -16.62
C PRO A 22 10.60 -9.53 -15.09
N GLY A 23 10.85 -10.65 -14.46
CA GLY A 23 10.67 -10.84 -13.02
C GLY A 23 9.23 -11.19 -12.62
N GLY A 24 8.48 -11.80 -13.52
CA GLY A 24 7.13 -12.30 -13.26
C GLY A 24 7.07 -13.39 -12.19
N PRO A 25 5.85 -13.78 -11.77
CA PRO A 25 5.64 -14.72 -10.67
C PRO A 25 6.38 -16.05 -10.81
N VAL A 26 6.47 -16.56 -12.01
CA VAL A 26 7.20 -17.81 -12.31
C VAL A 26 8.70 -17.64 -12.13
N GLU A 27 9.27 -16.53 -12.64
CA GLU A 27 10.68 -16.23 -12.49
C GLU A 27 11.07 -15.97 -11.03
N GLN A 28 10.23 -15.27 -10.29
CA GLN A 28 10.45 -15.05 -8.85
C GLN A 28 10.40 -16.36 -8.05
N ALA A 29 9.49 -17.27 -8.38
CA ALA A 29 9.42 -18.57 -7.74
C ALA A 29 10.67 -19.42 -8.05
N ILE A 30 11.15 -19.39 -9.29
CA ILE A 30 12.40 -20.07 -9.70
C ILE A 30 13.59 -19.44 -8.95
N MET A 31 13.71 -18.12 -8.90
CA MET A 31 14.79 -17.45 -8.18
C MET A 31 14.78 -17.74 -6.68
N ARG A 32 13.61 -17.79 -6.04
CA ARG A 32 13.50 -18.16 -4.62
C ARG A 32 13.95 -19.59 -4.37
N ALA A 33 13.56 -20.54 -5.23
CA ALA A 33 14.00 -21.92 -5.12
C ALA A 33 15.52 -22.03 -5.26
N GLN A 34 16.13 -21.33 -6.22
CA GLN A 34 17.58 -21.28 -6.42
C GLN A 34 18.33 -20.59 -5.27
N THR A 35 17.74 -19.54 -4.68
CA THR A 35 18.36 -18.83 -3.54
C THR A 35 18.30 -19.66 -2.27
N ALA A 36 17.25 -20.45 -2.08
CA ALA A 36 17.13 -21.39 -0.95
C ALA A 36 18.20 -22.49 -1.00
N GLU A 37 18.65 -22.87 -2.20
CA GLU A 37 19.73 -23.86 -2.40
C GLU A 37 21.11 -23.26 -2.08
N ASN A 38 21.38 -21.99 -2.41
CA ASN A 38 22.66 -21.33 -2.19
C ASN A 38 22.86 -20.79 -0.77
N GLY A 39 21.80 -20.66 0.01
CA GLY A 39 21.86 -20.24 1.41
C GLY A 39 22.08 -21.41 2.37
N GLY A 40 23.31 -21.90 2.47
CA GLY A 40 23.80 -23.04 3.23
C GLY A 40 23.14 -23.36 4.56
N GLY A 41 21.99 -23.99 4.53
CA GLY A 41 21.30 -24.60 5.65
C GLY A 41 20.87 -26.00 5.29
N SER A 42 21.73 -26.98 5.55
CA SER A 42 21.41 -28.42 5.48
C SER A 42 20.14 -28.73 6.26
N ARG A 43 19.00 -28.78 5.58
CA ARG A 43 17.85 -29.56 6.02
C ARG A 43 17.47 -30.52 4.92
N SER A 44 17.81 -31.77 5.18
CA SER A 44 17.41 -32.99 4.52
C SER A 44 15.93 -32.92 4.08
N GLY A 45 15.72 -32.91 2.78
CA GLY A 45 14.39 -33.03 2.20
C GLY A 45 14.23 -32.28 0.88
N GLY A 46 14.85 -32.76 -0.22
CA GLY A 46 14.34 -32.53 -1.58
C GLY A 46 14.43 -31.11 -2.17
N GLY A 47 15.42 -30.32 -1.83
CA GLY A 47 15.62 -28.97 -2.39
C GLY A 47 16.61 -28.95 -3.54
N GLY A 48 16.38 -29.71 -4.59
CA GLY A 48 17.07 -29.56 -5.87
C GLY A 48 16.43 -28.47 -6.71
N ALA A 49 17.16 -27.94 -7.69
CA ALA A 49 16.63 -27.04 -8.70
C ALA A 49 15.26 -27.54 -9.17
N LEU A 50 14.29 -26.62 -9.27
CA LEU A 50 12.93 -26.99 -9.69
C LEU A 50 13.00 -27.84 -10.95
N THR A 51 12.43 -29.05 -10.89
CA THR A 51 12.36 -29.95 -12.03
C THR A 51 11.53 -29.28 -13.13
N GLU A 52 11.81 -29.61 -14.39
CA GLU A 52 11.03 -29.09 -15.53
C GLU A 52 9.51 -29.28 -15.34
N ASP A 53 9.11 -30.42 -14.75
CA ASP A 53 7.70 -30.71 -14.43
C ASP A 53 7.14 -29.72 -13.38
N GLN A 54 7.90 -29.36 -12.37
CA GLN A 54 7.49 -28.39 -11.36
C GLN A 54 7.39 -26.97 -11.95
N ILE A 55 8.32 -26.60 -12.84
CA ILE A 55 8.25 -25.33 -13.58
C ILE A 55 7.02 -25.31 -14.49
N ASN A 56 6.71 -26.40 -15.17
CA ASN A 56 5.53 -26.51 -16.03
C ASN A 56 4.22 -26.47 -15.22
N GLN A 57 4.16 -27.12 -14.08
CA GLN A 57 3.04 -27.01 -13.15
C GLN A 57 2.85 -25.58 -12.66
N LEU A 58 3.94 -24.90 -12.32
CA LEU A 58 3.92 -23.50 -11.90
C LEU A 58 3.41 -22.58 -13.03
N LYS A 59 3.90 -22.81 -14.27
CA LYS A 59 3.41 -22.07 -15.45
C LYS A 59 1.92 -22.32 -15.70
N ALA A 60 1.45 -23.56 -15.52
CA ALA A 60 0.04 -23.92 -15.67
C ALA A 60 -0.82 -23.26 -14.57
N TYR A 61 -0.34 -23.28 -13.32
CA TYR A 61 -1.01 -22.62 -12.19
C TYR A 61 -1.23 -21.11 -12.45
N PHE A 62 -0.22 -20.42 -12.97
CA PHE A 62 -0.32 -19.01 -13.33
C PHE A 62 -0.93 -18.73 -14.71
N GLY A 63 -1.34 -19.80 -15.44
CA GLY A 63 -1.94 -19.67 -16.75
C GLY A 63 -1.00 -19.19 -17.86
N TYR A 64 0.32 -19.37 -17.66
CA TYR A 64 1.32 -19.07 -18.69
C TYR A 64 1.36 -20.11 -19.82
N ASP A 65 0.71 -21.24 -19.62
CA ASP A 65 0.50 -22.30 -20.61
C ASP A 65 -0.55 -21.94 -21.67
N LYS A 66 -1.40 -20.91 -21.40
CA LYS A 66 -2.52 -20.52 -22.27
C LYS A 66 -2.21 -19.25 -23.07
N PRO A 67 -2.84 -19.07 -24.23
CA PRO A 67 -2.78 -17.80 -24.96
C PRO A 67 -3.20 -16.62 -24.06
N PRO A 68 -2.59 -15.43 -24.21
CA PRO A 68 -2.81 -14.30 -23.31
C PRO A 68 -4.28 -13.91 -23.11
N LEU A 69 -5.07 -13.91 -24.19
CA LEU A 69 -6.49 -13.56 -24.12
C LEU A 69 -7.33 -14.60 -23.37
N VAL A 70 -7.00 -15.88 -23.52
CA VAL A 70 -7.69 -16.97 -22.81
C VAL A 70 -7.33 -16.90 -21.31
N ALA A 71 -6.05 -16.70 -21.00
CA ALA A 71 -5.59 -16.52 -19.63
C ALA A 71 -6.23 -15.29 -18.97
N TYR A 72 -6.36 -14.18 -19.69
CA TYR A 72 -7.08 -12.99 -19.22
C TYR A 72 -8.55 -13.29 -18.91
N GLY A 73 -9.25 -13.98 -19.78
CA GLY A 73 -10.64 -14.40 -19.55
C GLY A 73 -10.81 -15.25 -18.28
N HIS A 74 -9.92 -16.24 -18.09
CA HIS A 74 -9.90 -17.06 -16.87
C HIS A 74 -9.58 -16.25 -15.63
N TRP A 75 -8.62 -15.32 -15.70
CA TRP A 75 -8.28 -14.42 -14.60
C TRP A 75 -9.48 -13.52 -14.23
N LEU A 76 -10.15 -12.93 -15.25
CA LEU A 76 -11.30 -12.09 -15.04
C LEU A 76 -12.48 -12.86 -14.42
N MET A 77 -12.66 -14.13 -14.81
CA MET A 77 -13.70 -14.99 -14.23
C MET A 77 -13.39 -15.31 -12.75
N ARG A 78 -12.15 -15.63 -12.39
CA ARG A 78 -11.75 -15.80 -10.99
C ARG A 78 -11.99 -14.53 -10.17
N LEU A 79 -11.60 -13.39 -10.72
CA LEU A 79 -11.83 -12.09 -10.10
C LEU A 79 -13.31 -11.83 -9.83
N ALA A 80 -14.19 -12.17 -10.78
CA ALA A 80 -15.65 -12.06 -10.63
C ALA A 80 -16.21 -12.97 -9.54
N HIS A 81 -15.54 -14.08 -9.21
CA HIS A 81 -15.89 -14.97 -8.10
C HIS A 81 -15.23 -14.58 -6.77
N GLY A 82 -14.50 -13.45 -6.73
CA GLY A 82 -13.80 -12.98 -5.52
C GLY A 82 -12.46 -13.63 -5.27
N ASP A 83 -11.95 -14.44 -6.21
CA ASP A 83 -10.62 -15.01 -6.13
C ASP A 83 -9.59 -14.02 -6.70
N LEU A 84 -8.89 -13.32 -5.78
CA LEU A 84 -7.83 -12.37 -6.10
C LEU A 84 -6.46 -13.04 -6.25
N GLY A 85 -6.36 -14.33 -5.96
CA GLY A 85 -5.10 -15.08 -5.93
C GLY A 85 -4.22 -14.73 -4.75
N ASP A 86 -2.97 -15.20 -4.80
CA ASP A 86 -1.97 -15.01 -3.75
C ASP A 86 -0.99 -13.89 -4.10
N SER A 87 -0.57 -13.16 -3.08
CA SER A 87 0.40 -12.09 -3.19
C SER A 87 1.82 -12.67 -3.23
N PHE A 88 2.53 -12.43 -4.34
CA PHE A 88 3.93 -12.85 -4.46
C PHE A 88 4.87 -12.17 -3.49
N ARG A 89 4.51 -10.96 -3.05
CA ARG A 89 5.36 -10.17 -2.16
C ARG A 89 5.23 -10.62 -0.71
N TYR A 90 4.01 -10.95 -0.29
CA TYR A 90 3.68 -11.25 1.11
C TYR A 90 3.52 -12.74 1.37
N GLY A 91 3.28 -13.57 0.35
CA GLY A 91 3.05 -15.01 0.48
C GLY A 91 1.69 -15.36 1.08
N GLU A 92 0.76 -14.41 1.09
CA GLU A 92 -0.58 -14.52 1.66
C GLU A 92 -1.65 -14.22 0.61
N PRO A 93 -2.91 -14.64 0.79
CA PRO A 93 -4.00 -14.30 -0.11
C PRO A 93 -4.14 -12.77 -0.26
N VAL A 94 -4.25 -12.29 -1.50
CA VAL A 94 -4.39 -10.84 -1.79
C VAL A 94 -5.59 -10.24 -1.05
N ALA A 95 -6.68 -10.99 -0.92
CA ALA A 95 -7.87 -10.56 -0.17
C ALA A 95 -7.54 -10.23 1.30
N GLN A 96 -6.67 -11.01 1.94
CA GLN A 96 -6.25 -10.77 3.32
C GLN A 96 -5.35 -9.54 3.40
N VAL A 97 -4.34 -9.42 2.53
CA VAL A 97 -3.47 -8.24 2.46
C VAL A 97 -4.28 -6.95 2.30
N ILE A 98 -5.32 -6.99 1.46
CA ILE A 98 -6.24 -5.85 1.29
C ILE A 98 -7.04 -5.62 2.58
N ALA A 99 -7.62 -6.66 3.16
CA ALA A 99 -8.42 -6.55 4.38
C ALA A 99 -7.63 -5.92 5.54
N ASP A 100 -6.36 -6.28 5.69
CA ASP A 100 -5.46 -5.73 6.71
C ASP A 100 -5.08 -4.26 6.43
N ALA A 101 -4.99 -3.87 5.16
CA ALA A 101 -4.69 -2.50 4.76
C ALA A 101 -5.90 -1.54 4.81
N VAL A 102 -7.13 -2.07 4.64
CA VAL A 102 -8.37 -1.27 4.59
C VAL A 102 -8.59 -0.43 5.85
N PRO A 103 -8.48 -0.93 7.10
CA PRO A 103 -8.72 -0.13 8.30
C PRO A 103 -7.79 1.08 8.38
N VAL A 104 -6.51 0.89 8.06
CA VAL A 104 -5.49 1.95 8.05
C VAL A 104 -5.83 3.00 7.00
N THR A 105 -6.06 2.57 5.77
CA THR A 105 -6.39 3.45 4.64
C THR A 105 -7.69 4.22 4.89
N PHE A 106 -8.72 3.55 5.40
CA PHE A 106 -10.02 4.16 5.72
C PHE A 106 -9.89 5.22 6.81
N THR A 107 -9.13 4.92 7.85
CA THR A 107 -8.87 5.87 8.95
C THR A 107 -8.18 7.13 8.47
N TYR A 108 -7.08 7.00 7.72
CA TYR A 108 -6.39 8.16 7.15
C TYR A 108 -7.25 8.91 6.13
N GLY A 109 -8.05 8.19 5.34
CA GLY A 109 -8.99 8.80 4.39
C GLY A 109 -10.03 9.67 5.08
N ILE A 110 -10.68 9.16 6.13
CA ILE A 110 -11.66 9.92 6.90
C ILE A 110 -11.00 11.10 7.62
N LEU A 111 -9.86 10.88 8.28
CA LEU A 111 -9.14 11.94 8.99
C LEU A 111 -8.74 13.07 8.05
N SER A 112 -8.20 12.72 6.88
CA SER A 112 -7.84 13.68 5.82
C SER A 112 -9.06 14.45 5.32
N LEU A 113 -10.20 13.78 5.12
CA LEU A 113 -11.45 14.40 4.70
C LEU A 113 -11.94 15.42 5.74
N ILE A 114 -12.01 15.00 7.01
CA ILE A 114 -12.45 15.88 8.11
C ILE A 114 -11.53 17.09 8.21
N LEU A 115 -10.20 16.89 8.19
CA LEU A 115 -9.24 17.98 8.30
C LEU A 115 -9.33 18.95 7.12
N THR A 116 -9.49 18.42 5.91
CA THR A 116 -9.66 19.23 4.70
C THR A 116 -10.90 20.13 4.82
N TYR A 117 -12.04 19.59 5.19
CA TYR A 117 -13.26 20.38 5.35
C TYR A 117 -13.20 21.32 6.55
N ALA A 118 -12.61 20.90 7.66
CA ALA A 118 -12.46 21.74 8.86
C ALA A 118 -11.59 22.98 8.59
N ILE A 119 -10.64 22.88 7.67
CA ILE A 119 -9.80 24.02 7.26
C ILE A 119 -10.46 24.81 6.12
N SER A 120 -10.92 24.13 5.08
CA SER A 120 -11.38 24.77 3.84
C SER A 120 -12.67 25.57 4.03
N ILE A 121 -13.61 25.07 4.86
CA ILE A 121 -14.89 25.77 5.06
C ILE A 121 -14.69 27.10 5.80
N PRO A 122 -14.04 27.19 6.98
CA PRO A 122 -13.80 28.46 7.64
C PRO A 122 -12.95 29.42 6.80
N LEU A 123 -11.96 28.89 6.10
CA LEU A 123 -11.09 29.68 5.23
C LEU A 123 -11.87 30.27 4.04
N GLY A 124 -12.75 29.48 3.43
CA GLY A 124 -13.64 29.93 2.37
C GLY A 124 -14.61 31.03 2.83
N ILE A 125 -15.23 30.88 4.02
CA ILE A 125 -16.09 31.87 4.64
C ILE A 125 -15.30 33.15 4.92
N LEU A 126 -14.12 33.04 5.52
CA LEU A 126 -13.25 34.18 5.81
C LEU A 126 -12.93 34.99 4.54
N LYS A 127 -12.57 34.29 3.47
CA LYS A 127 -12.27 34.89 2.16
C LYS A 127 -13.50 35.60 1.58
N ALA A 128 -14.67 34.97 1.66
CA ALA A 128 -15.91 35.56 1.18
C ALA A 128 -16.27 36.85 1.95
N MET A 129 -16.12 36.83 3.27
CA MET A 129 -16.40 38.00 4.14
C MET A 129 -15.38 39.14 3.95
N LYS A 130 -14.13 38.80 3.65
CA LYS A 130 -13.03 39.78 3.48
C LYS A 130 -12.62 39.95 2.02
N HIS A 131 -13.56 39.76 1.11
CA HIS A 131 -13.33 39.89 -0.33
C HIS A 131 -12.70 41.27 -0.70
N ARG A 132 -11.69 41.23 -1.57
CA ARG A 132 -10.90 42.40 -2.00
C ARG A 132 -10.13 43.13 -0.89
N THR A 133 -9.88 42.49 0.23
CA THR A 133 -9.01 43.03 1.28
C THR A 133 -7.61 42.41 1.23
N ILE A 134 -6.68 42.99 2.02
CA ILE A 134 -5.31 42.39 2.17
C ILE A 134 -5.39 40.96 2.69
N VAL A 135 -6.36 40.65 3.54
CA VAL A 135 -6.58 39.30 4.08
C VAL A 135 -6.90 38.31 2.96
N ASP A 136 -7.78 38.70 2.02
CA ASP A 136 -8.13 37.87 0.88
C ASP A 136 -6.91 37.59 -0.01
N SER A 137 -6.13 38.64 -0.32
CA SER A 137 -4.91 38.50 -1.12
C SER A 137 -3.84 37.67 -0.44
N ALA A 138 -3.56 37.90 0.84
CA ALA A 138 -2.59 37.15 1.61
C ALA A 138 -2.96 35.67 1.72
N THR A 139 -4.24 35.38 2.00
CA THR A 139 -4.75 34.00 2.05
C THR A 139 -4.61 33.30 0.70
N SER A 140 -4.89 34.00 -0.40
CA SER A 140 -4.72 33.45 -1.76
C SER A 140 -3.27 33.08 -2.03
N VAL A 141 -2.33 33.94 -1.65
CA VAL A 141 -0.88 33.67 -1.80
C VAL A 141 -0.46 32.44 -0.99
N VAL A 142 -0.90 32.33 0.25
CA VAL A 142 -0.58 31.16 1.11
C VAL A 142 -1.14 29.88 0.52
N ILE A 143 -2.39 29.90 0.05
CA ILE A 143 -3.01 28.73 -0.60
C ILE A 143 -2.24 28.37 -1.88
N PHE A 144 -1.88 29.36 -2.69
CA PHE A 144 -1.14 29.13 -3.92
C PHE A 144 0.24 28.50 -3.67
N ILE A 145 0.99 29.02 -2.69
CA ILE A 145 2.28 28.46 -2.29
C ILE A 145 2.08 27.01 -1.79
N GLY A 146 1.08 26.78 -0.92
CA GLY A 146 0.78 25.43 -0.42
C GLY A 146 0.39 24.45 -1.52
N TYR A 147 -0.31 24.91 -2.55
CA TYR A 147 -0.68 24.10 -3.71
C TYR A 147 0.51 23.82 -4.65
N ALA A 148 1.44 24.77 -4.77
CA ALA A 148 2.61 24.65 -5.64
C ALA A 148 3.63 23.61 -5.11
N ILE A 149 3.65 23.35 -3.80
CA ILE A 149 4.58 22.39 -3.20
C ILE A 149 3.95 20.99 -3.22
N PRO A 150 4.61 19.98 -3.78
CA PRO A 150 4.11 18.61 -3.76
C PRO A 150 3.90 18.12 -2.32
N GLY A 151 2.67 17.67 -2.00
CA GLY A 151 2.32 17.25 -0.64
C GLY A 151 3.23 16.14 -0.07
N TYR A 152 3.69 15.21 -0.91
CA TYR A 152 4.63 14.17 -0.48
C TYR A 152 6.00 14.74 -0.06
N ALA A 153 6.46 15.83 -0.69
CA ALA A 153 7.72 16.48 -0.33
C ALA A 153 7.61 17.16 1.04
N VAL A 154 6.49 17.86 1.29
CA VAL A 154 6.20 18.44 2.61
C VAL A 154 6.11 17.33 3.66
N GLY A 155 5.38 16.25 3.38
CA GLY A 155 5.26 15.10 4.29
C GLY A 155 6.62 14.49 4.62
N ALA A 156 7.47 14.26 3.61
CA ALA A 156 8.80 13.71 3.81
C ALA A 156 9.68 14.63 4.67
N LEU A 157 9.67 15.94 4.40
CA LEU A 157 10.42 16.92 5.21
C LEU A 157 9.93 16.97 6.66
N LEU A 158 8.61 16.94 6.87
CA LEU A 158 8.05 16.93 8.24
C LEU A 158 8.44 15.66 8.99
N VAL A 159 8.39 14.49 8.35
CA VAL A 159 8.83 13.23 8.99
C VAL A 159 10.30 13.30 9.35
N VAL A 160 11.18 13.71 8.45
CA VAL A 160 12.61 13.81 8.73
C VAL A 160 12.87 14.81 9.86
N TYR A 161 12.27 15.99 9.82
CA TYR A 161 12.58 17.04 10.77
C TYR A 161 11.92 16.81 12.13
N LEU A 162 10.62 16.50 12.17
CA LEU A 162 9.86 16.35 13.41
C LEU A 162 10.04 14.99 14.07
N SER A 163 10.25 13.94 13.30
CA SER A 163 10.46 12.60 13.84
C SER A 163 11.94 12.30 14.07
N ALA A 164 12.79 12.42 13.03
CA ALA A 164 14.18 12.00 13.13
C ALA A 164 15.05 13.00 13.94
N HIS A 165 14.84 14.32 13.76
CA HIS A 165 15.65 15.32 14.46
C HIS A 165 15.08 15.75 15.82
N LEU A 166 13.78 15.98 15.90
CA LEU A 166 13.16 16.48 17.14
C LEU A 166 12.57 15.38 18.01
N GLY A 167 12.34 14.16 17.48
CA GLY A 167 11.77 13.05 18.22
C GLY A 167 10.34 13.28 18.73
N TRP A 168 9.62 14.26 18.15
CA TRP A 168 8.27 14.61 18.61
C TRP A 168 7.22 13.62 18.16
N PHE A 169 7.47 12.98 17.03
CA PHE A 169 6.54 12.04 16.40
C PHE A 169 7.24 10.72 16.10
N PRO A 170 6.51 9.61 16.09
CA PRO A 170 7.08 8.31 15.70
C PRO A 170 7.49 8.31 14.23
N MET A 171 8.55 7.55 13.91
CA MET A 171 9.06 7.44 12.54
C MET A 171 8.25 6.51 11.64
N GLY A 172 7.34 5.72 12.20
CA GLY A 172 6.55 4.73 11.46
C GLY A 172 5.48 4.06 12.30
N GLY A 173 4.64 3.27 11.62
CA GLY A 173 3.58 2.52 12.26
C GLY A 173 2.22 3.22 12.24
N PHE A 174 1.17 2.45 12.47
CA PHE A 174 -0.19 2.95 12.67
C PHE A 174 -0.47 3.26 14.14
N VAL A 175 0.18 2.50 15.03
CA VAL A 175 0.17 2.62 16.48
C VAL A 175 1.51 2.13 17.02
N SER A 176 1.83 2.45 18.28
CA SER A 176 3.02 1.95 18.98
C SER A 176 2.98 0.43 19.16
N GLU A 177 4.15 -0.21 19.27
CA GLU A 177 4.27 -1.64 19.55
C GLU A 177 3.59 -2.04 20.87
N ASP A 178 3.63 -1.15 21.86
CA ASP A 178 3.02 -1.33 23.19
C ASP A 178 1.53 -0.98 23.25
N TRP A 179 0.85 -0.88 22.07
CA TRP A 179 -0.56 -0.47 22.00
C TRP A 179 -1.48 -1.26 22.92
N SER A 180 -1.27 -2.59 23.07
CA SER A 180 -2.08 -3.45 23.94
C SER A 180 -2.09 -2.99 25.38
N ASP A 181 -0.95 -2.50 25.88
CA ASP A 181 -0.69 -2.20 27.28
C ASP A 181 -1.06 -0.76 27.66
N LEU A 182 -1.38 0.07 26.67
CA LEU A 182 -1.74 1.47 26.88
C LEU A 182 -3.17 1.61 27.45
N SER A 183 -3.34 2.58 28.36
CA SER A 183 -4.64 3.02 28.81
C SER A 183 -5.43 3.72 27.69
N ARG A 184 -6.77 3.83 27.82
CA ARG A 184 -7.63 4.43 26.78
C ARG A 184 -7.20 5.85 26.39
N GLY A 185 -6.76 6.67 27.34
CA GLY A 185 -6.29 8.02 27.06
C GLY A 185 -4.93 8.04 26.34
N GLN A 186 -4.02 7.14 26.72
CA GLN A 186 -2.74 6.96 26.06
C GLN A 186 -2.91 6.43 24.63
N LYS A 187 -3.83 5.50 24.42
CA LYS A 187 -4.20 5.00 23.08
C LYS A 187 -4.66 6.14 22.15
N ALA A 188 -5.51 7.03 22.65
CA ALA A 188 -5.96 8.17 21.87
C ALA A 188 -4.79 9.13 21.52
N LEU A 189 -3.92 9.40 22.48
CA LEU A 189 -2.75 10.26 22.27
C LEU A 189 -1.74 9.62 21.30
N ASP A 190 -1.47 8.34 21.47
CA ASP A 190 -0.60 7.56 20.60
C ASP A 190 -1.11 7.56 19.17
N PHE A 191 -2.40 7.27 18.98
CA PHE A 191 -3.05 7.33 17.67
C PHE A 191 -2.93 8.72 17.02
N ILE A 192 -3.17 9.80 17.78
CA ILE A 192 -3.03 11.17 17.26
C ILE A 192 -1.59 11.45 16.84
N ARG A 193 -0.60 11.01 17.60
CA ARG A 193 0.82 11.17 17.26
C ARG A 193 1.21 10.44 15.97
N HIS A 194 0.72 9.22 15.78
CA HIS A 194 0.96 8.45 14.56
C HIS A 194 0.17 8.99 13.36
N ALA A 195 -1.04 9.50 13.60
CA ALA A 195 -1.88 10.05 12.54
C ALA A 195 -1.45 11.43 12.07
N ALA A 196 -0.75 12.21 12.91
CA ALA A 196 -0.31 13.58 12.58
C ALA A 196 0.74 13.60 11.46
N LEU A 197 1.61 12.60 11.40
CA LEU A 197 2.57 12.40 10.33
C LEU A 197 2.37 10.98 9.77
N PRO A 198 1.68 10.82 8.63
CA PRO A 198 1.52 9.53 7.99
C PRO A 198 2.87 9.04 7.47
N SER A 199 3.64 8.45 8.37
CA SER A 199 4.82 7.71 8.02
C SER A 199 4.40 6.42 7.34
N ARG A 200 5.10 6.02 6.29
CA ARG A 200 4.93 4.74 5.61
C ARG A 200 4.78 3.65 6.66
N ALA A 201 3.59 3.07 6.76
CA ALA A 201 3.44 1.77 7.39
C ALA A 201 4.26 0.77 6.53
N THR A 202 5.53 0.62 6.87
CA THR A 202 6.23 -0.59 6.51
C THR A 202 5.57 -1.66 7.34
N ALA A 203 4.63 -2.40 6.74
CA ALA A 203 4.17 -3.64 7.30
C ALA A 203 5.41 -4.54 7.44
N SER A 204 6.04 -4.48 8.58
CA SER A 204 6.97 -5.49 9.01
C SER A 204 6.14 -6.73 9.32
N GLY A 205 6.07 -7.63 8.33
CA GLY A 205 5.44 -8.93 8.48
C GLY A 205 6.23 -9.89 9.38
N ASP A 206 6.75 -9.42 10.51
CA ASP A 206 7.61 -10.20 11.40
C ASP A 206 7.00 -10.50 12.78
N SER A 207 5.68 -10.45 12.95
CA SER A 207 5.10 -10.71 14.27
C SER A 207 4.30 -12.00 14.43
N HIS A 208 4.47 -13.01 13.58
CA HIS A 208 3.77 -14.30 13.75
C HIS A 208 4.69 -15.52 13.88
N SER A 209 5.93 -15.37 14.38
CA SER A 209 6.84 -16.51 14.58
C SER A 209 7.21 -16.75 16.04
N SER A 210 6.34 -16.51 17.01
CA SER A 210 6.59 -16.94 18.39
C SER A 210 5.32 -17.23 19.18
N ARG A 211 4.54 -18.22 18.74
CA ARG A 211 3.66 -19.01 19.64
C ARG A 211 3.58 -20.44 19.12
N SER A 212 4.52 -21.25 19.56
CA SER A 212 4.38 -22.68 19.71
C SER A 212 4.79 -23.05 21.12
#